data_1bb912a96999ba03d3c5aa04a18b0236
#
_entry.id   1bb912a96999ba03d3c5aa04a18b0236
#
_cell.length_a   1.000
_cell.length_b   1.000
_cell.length_c   1.000
_cell.angle_alpha   90.00
_cell.angle_beta   90.00
_cell.angle_gamma   90.00
#
_symmetry.space_group_name_H-M   'P 1'
#
loop_
_entity.id
_entity.type
_entity.pdbx_description
1 polymer ?
#
loop_
_entity_poly.entity_id
_entity_poly.type
_entity_poly.pdbx_seq_one_letter_code
_entity_poly.pdbx_strand_id
1 'polypeptide(L)'
;MPLKPGSVGKPFPTIKAGVISPTGELLKEGEEGMLAINGPWPGLMETVYQDPRKYIDYWDLVQGWYVTGDISSVDKDGYFWIKGRSDDAIKIAGYRIGTAEIEKAVLSHPAVVDAAAIGKPSPSGGESVKVFLILKEGWSLDEELVDEVRRRVLEYIGPIAVPSEVEAISELPKTRSGKILRRLLRERELGKKAFEYDS
;
A
#
# COMPACT_ATOMS: atom_id res chain seq x y z
N MET A 1 -10.83 24.08 9.92
CA MET A 1 -9.44 23.64 9.69
C MET A 1 -9.14 23.82 8.21
N PRO A 2 -8.07 24.52 7.79
CA PRO A 2 -7.67 24.60 6.39
C PRO A 2 -7.42 23.21 5.79
N LEU A 3 -7.75 23.00 4.53
CA LEU A 3 -7.48 21.76 3.84
C LEU A 3 -6.06 21.79 3.24
N LYS A 4 -5.32 20.68 3.38
CA LYS A 4 -4.07 20.44 2.66
C LYS A 4 -4.30 19.33 1.64
N PRO A 5 -4.25 19.59 0.34
CA PRO A 5 -4.46 18.59 -0.70
C PRO A 5 -3.52 17.38 -0.51
N GLY A 6 -4.07 16.17 -0.54
CA GLY A 6 -3.33 14.92 -0.34
C GLY A 6 -3.18 14.48 1.13
N SER A 7 -3.45 15.34 2.12
CA SER A 7 -3.49 14.91 3.52
C SER A 7 -4.86 14.33 3.89
N VAL A 8 -4.89 13.46 4.89
CA VAL A 8 -6.15 12.99 5.51
C VAL A 8 -6.66 13.94 6.60
N GLY A 9 -5.99 15.07 6.78
CA GLY A 9 -6.36 16.08 7.78
C GLY A 9 -5.74 15.85 9.14
N LYS A 10 -6.42 16.35 10.19
CA LYS A 10 -6.03 16.18 11.59
C LYS A 10 -7.01 15.27 12.30
N PRO A 11 -6.61 14.59 13.37
CA PRO A 11 -7.53 13.81 14.20
C PRO A 11 -8.68 14.66 14.72
N PHE A 12 -9.83 14.03 14.92
CA PHE A 12 -10.92 14.67 15.63
C PHE A 12 -10.47 15.09 17.04
N PRO A 13 -10.93 16.22 17.62
CA PRO A 13 -10.38 16.77 18.88
C PRO A 13 -10.31 15.81 20.07
N THR A 14 -11.18 14.81 20.12
CA THR A 14 -11.20 13.78 21.19
C THR A 14 -10.34 12.55 20.88
N ILE A 15 -9.78 12.46 19.68
CA ILE A 15 -8.99 11.32 19.22
C ILE A 15 -7.51 11.68 19.24
N LYS A 16 -6.71 10.89 19.94
CA LYS A 16 -5.25 10.99 19.88
C LYS A 16 -4.74 10.03 18.81
N ALA A 17 -4.03 10.56 17.82
CA ALA A 17 -3.33 9.77 16.83
C ALA A 17 -1.85 10.14 16.83
N GLY A 18 -1.01 9.20 16.41
CA GLY A 18 0.42 9.39 16.30
C GLY A 18 1.02 8.46 15.25
N VAL A 19 2.26 8.73 14.91
CA VAL A 19 3.07 7.87 14.06
C VAL A 19 4.08 7.16 14.95
N ILE A 20 4.18 5.84 14.84
CA ILE A 20 5.04 5.02 15.68
C ILE A 20 6.09 4.25 14.87
N SER A 21 7.24 4.02 15.48
CA SER A 21 8.30 3.16 14.95
C SER A 21 7.88 1.68 14.98
N PRO A 22 8.62 0.78 14.32
CA PRO A 22 8.42 -0.67 14.46
C PRO A 22 8.62 -1.19 15.90
N THR A 23 9.30 -0.43 16.76
CA THR A 23 9.48 -0.75 18.17
C THR A 23 8.42 -0.14 19.09
N GLY A 24 7.46 0.61 18.52
CA GLY A 24 6.34 1.20 19.25
C GLY A 24 6.60 2.59 19.83
N GLU A 25 7.72 3.23 19.51
CA GLU A 25 8.05 4.58 19.96
C GLU A 25 7.34 5.63 19.09
N LEU A 26 6.80 6.69 19.71
CA LEU A 26 6.25 7.82 18.99
C LEU A 26 7.35 8.56 18.23
N LEU A 27 7.12 8.73 16.92
CA LEU A 27 8.03 9.42 16.02
C LEU A 27 7.77 10.93 16.00
N LYS A 28 8.79 11.68 15.59
CA LYS A 28 8.72 13.14 15.44
C LYS A 28 8.03 13.52 14.14
N GLU A 29 7.68 14.80 14.04
CA GLU A 29 7.16 15.42 12.82
C GLU A 29 8.09 15.18 11.64
N GLY A 30 7.51 14.78 10.50
CA GLY A 30 8.23 14.46 9.26
C GLY A 30 8.80 13.05 9.18
N GLU A 31 8.91 12.32 10.29
CA GLU A 31 9.34 10.93 10.27
C GLU A 31 8.22 10.00 9.81
N GLU A 32 8.58 8.93 9.11
CA GLU A 32 7.63 7.93 8.60
C GLU A 32 7.58 6.70 9.51
N GLY A 33 6.36 6.24 9.77
CA GLY A 33 6.12 5.05 10.58
C GLY A 33 4.67 4.58 10.46
N MET A 34 4.24 3.73 11.36
CA MET A 34 2.88 3.20 11.38
C MET A 34 1.93 4.18 12.07
N LEU A 35 0.77 4.42 11.44
CA LEU A 35 -0.31 5.18 12.06
C LEU A 35 -0.89 4.39 13.23
N ALA A 36 -0.94 5.02 14.39
CA ALA A 36 -1.55 4.46 15.59
C ALA A 36 -2.56 5.45 16.19
N ILE A 37 -3.65 4.90 16.73
CA ILE A 37 -4.73 5.66 17.35
C ILE A 37 -4.85 5.19 18.81
N ASN A 38 -4.79 6.15 19.73
CA ASN A 38 -4.99 5.85 21.15
C ASN A 38 -6.48 5.63 21.43
N GLY A 39 -6.82 4.47 21.95
CA GLY A 39 -8.21 4.09 22.09
C GLY A 39 -8.59 3.49 23.43
N PRO A 40 -9.83 3.02 23.56
CA PRO A 40 -10.85 2.90 22.51
C PRO A 40 -11.60 4.20 22.21
N TRP A 41 -12.32 4.23 21.07
CA TRP A 41 -13.22 5.31 20.68
C TRP A 41 -14.56 4.72 20.16
N PRO A 42 -15.66 5.50 20.14
CA PRO A 42 -17.01 4.97 19.85
C PRO A 42 -17.19 4.28 18.49
N GLY A 43 -16.38 4.62 17.49
CA GLY A 43 -16.43 4.02 16.15
C GLY A 43 -15.47 2.87 15.93
N LEU A 44 -14.77 2.40 16.99
CA LEU A 44 -13.88 1.25 16.88
C LEU A 44 -14.69 -0.04 16.71
N MET A 45 -14.20 -0.94 15.84
CA MET A 45 -14.77 -2.29 15.74
C MET A 45 -14.63 -3.05 17.07
N GLU A 46 -15.59 -3.89 17.39
CA GLU A 46 -15.56 -4.73 18.60
C GLU A 46 -14.67 -5.98 18.40
N THR A 47 -14.64 -6.52 17.18
CA THR A 47 -13.84 -7.70 16.83
C THR A 47 -13.68 -7.81 15.30
N VAL A 48 -12.90 -8.79 14.85
CA VAL A 48 -12.84 -9.21 13.45
C VAL A 48 -13.69 -10.47 13.27
N TYR A 49 -14.60 -10.46 12.30
CA TYR A 49 -15.49 -11.59 12.03
C TYR A 49 -14.70 -12.87 11.76
N GLN A 50 -15.01 -13.93 12.51
CA GLN A 50 -14.36 -15.25 12.47
C GLN A 50 -12.82 -15.24 12.72
N ASP A 51 -12.24 -14.10 13.14
CA ASP A 51 -10.81 -13.99 13.44
C ASP A 51 -10.56 -13.03 14.63
N PRO A 52 -10.97 -13.40 15.86
CA PRO A 52 -10.75 -12.55 17.03
C PRO A 52 -9.26 -12.34 17.35
N ARG A 53 -8.36 -13.25 16.92
CA ARG A 53 -6.92 -13.08 17.09
C ARG A 53 -6.42 -11.86 16.30
N LYS A 54 -6.92 -11.66 15.08
CA LYS A 54 -6.62 -10.50 14.26
C LYS A 54 -6.94 -9.16 14.94
N TYR A 55 -8.02 -9.13 15.75
CA TYR A 55 -8.34 -7.94 16.55
C TYR A 55 -7.28 -7.64 17.59
N ILE A 56 -6.77 -8.67 18.28
CA ILE A 56 -5.72 -8.54 19.30
C ILE A 56 -4.43 -8.03 18.65
N ASP A 57 -4.05 -8.55 17.48
CA ASP A 57 -2.83 -8.16 16.77
C ASP A 57 -2.72 -6.64 16.51
N TYR A 58 -3.85 -5.93 16.40
CA TYR A 58 -3.85 -4.47 16.23
C TYR A 58 -3.42 -3.71 17.50
N TRP A 59 -3.43 -4.38 18.68
CA TRP A 59 -3.13 -3.77 19.97
C TRP A 59 -1.81 -4.27 20.59
N ASP A 60 -1.23 -5.33 20.02
CA ASP A 60 -0.09 -6.04 20.62
C ASP A 60 1.21 -5.20 20.56
N LEU A 61 1.35 -4.31 19.58
CA LEU A 61 2.60 -3.57 19.38
C LEU A 61 2.83 -2.50 20.45
N VAL A 62 1.78 -1.75 20.80
CA VAL A 62 1.84 -0.69 21.81
C VAL A 62 0.57 -0.71 22.66
N GLN A 63 0.76 -0.91 23.96
CA GLN A 63 -0.37 -0.98 24.89
C GLN A 63 -1.23 0.29 24.84
N GLY A 64 -2.54 0.11 24.62
CA GLY A 64 -3.52 1.20 24.55
C GLY A 64 -3.53 1.95 23.22
N TRP A 65 -2.80 1.48 22.20
CA TRP A 65 -2.79 2.04 20.86
C TRP A 65 -3.20 1.02 19.82
N TYR A 66 -4.21 1.37 19.05
CA TYR A 66 -4.63 0.61 17.87
C TYR A 66 -3.73 0.95 16.70
N VAL A 67 -2.97 -0.03 16.20
CA VAL A 67 -2.07 0.13 15.04
C VAL A 67 -2.84 -0.19 13.77
N THR A 68 -3.07 0.83 12.93
CA THR A 68 -3.97 0.70 11.76
C THR A 68 -3.40 -0.16 10.64
N GLY A 69 -2.08 -0.37 10.61
CA GLY A 69 -1.36 -0.98 9.51
C GLY A 69 -1.11 -0.04 8.32
N ASP A 70 -1.42 1.25 8.45
CA ASP A 70 -1.07 2.26 7.45
C ASP A 70 0.28 2.88 7.77
N ILE A 71 1.10 3.10 6.75
CA ILE A 71 2.32 3.91 6.85
C ILE A 71 1.94 5.37 6.67
N SER A 72 2.41 6.22 7.56
CA SER A 72 2.08 7.63 7.57
C SER A 72 3.23 8.49 8.09
N SER A 73 3.11 9.78 7.89
CA SER A 73 3.89 10.82 8.57
C SER A 73 2.97 11.93 9.06
N VAL A 74 3.41 12.71 10.02
CA VAL A 74 2.70 13.91 10.48
C VAL A 74 3.56 15.13 10.19
N ASP A 75 2.97 16.18 9.61
CA ASP A 75 3.71 17.41 9.35
C ASP A 75 3.70 18.36 10.57
N LYS A 76 4.52 19.41 10.50
CA LYS A 76 4.65 20.45 11.55
C LYS A 76 3.35 21.16 11.94
N ASP A 77 2.34 21.10 11.08
CA ASP A 77 1.04 21.68 11.34
C ASP A 77 0.04 20.63 11.87
N GLY A 78 0.48 19.39 12.11
CA GLY A 78 -0.29 18.27 12.66
C GLY A 78 -1.22 17.58 11.66
N TYR A 79 -0.97 17.70 10.35
CA TYR A 79 -1.71 16.98 9.32
C TYR A 79 -1.05 15.63 9.06
N PHE A 80 -1.87 14.59 8.92
CA PHE A 80 -1.42 13.24 8.62
C PHE A 80 -1.41 12.98 7.12
N TRP A 81 -0.36 12.30 6.66
CA TRP A 81 -0.12 11.94 5.27
C TRP A 81 0.02 10.43 5.19
N ILE A 82 -0.97 9.76 4.57
CA ILE A 82 -0.93 8.31 4.37
C ILE A 82 -0.09 8.00 3.13
N LYS A 83 0.88 7.11 3.32
CA LYS A 83 1.81 6.65 2.26
C LYS A 83 1.38 5.32 1.65
N GLY A 84 0.60 4.53 2.37
CA GLY A 84 0.12 3.22 1.95
C GLY A 84 -0.03 2.26 3.12
N ARG A 85 -0.20 0.98 2.80
CA ARG A 85 -0.32 -0.09 3.80
C ARG A 85 1.05 -0.69 4.10
N SER A 86 1.30 -1.04 5.36
CA SER A 86 2.53 -1.74 5.77
C SER A 86 2.61 -3.17 5.25
N ASP A 87 1.44 -3.81 5.08
CA ASP A 87 1.28 -5.15 4.52
C ASP A 87 1.33 -5.20 2.99
N ASP A 88 1.14 -4.05 2.32
CA ASP A 88 1.28 -3.90 0.87
C ASP A 88 2.69 -3.43 0.45
N ALA A 89 3.53 -2.97 1.40
CA ALA A 89 4.89 -2.57 1.08
C ALA A 89 5.73 -3.77 0.60
N ILE A 90 6.44 -3.58 -0.50
CA ILE A 90 7.33 -4.59 -1.10
C ILE A 90 8.69 -4.54 -0.39
N LYS A 91 9.19 -5.70 0.03
CA LYS A 91 10.44 -5.81 0.77
C LYS A 91 11.59 -6.24 -0.15
N ILE A 92 12.41 -5.28 -0.58
CA ILE A 92 13.52 -5.51 -1.50
C ILE A 92 14.83 -5.09 -0.83
N ALA A 93 15.78 -6.02 -0.71
CA ALA A 93 17.11 -5.75 -0.16
C ALA A 93 17.11 -4.96 1.18
N GLY A 94 16.15 -5.25 2.06
CA GLY A 94 16.00 -4.56 3.34
C GLY A 94 15.19 -3.26 3.31
N TYR A 95 14.87 -2.74 2.15
CA TYR A 95 14.00 -1.57 1.99
C TYR A 95 12.53 -1.96 1.90
N ARG A 96 11.65 -1.05 2.33
CA ARG A 96 10.20 -1.15 2.16
C ARG A 96 9.74 -0.09 1.17
N ILE A 97 9.20 -0.53 0.03
CA ILE A 97 8.74 0.34 -1.05
C ILE A 97 7.22 0.29 -1.10
N GLY A 98 6.58 1.45 -1.02
CA GLY A 98 5.12 1.55 -1.11
C GLY A 98 4.63 1.23 -2.51
N THR A 99 3.64 0.34 -2.62
CA THR A 99 3.03 -0.02 -3.91
C THR A 99 2.39 1.19 -4.59
N ALA A 100 1.83 2.11 -3.81
CA ALA A 100 1.18 3.32 -4.32
C ALA A 100 2.14 4.26 -5.07
N GLU A 101 3.41 4.32 -4.65
CA GLU A 101 4.42 5.15 -5.33
C GLU A 101 4.78 4.56 -6.70
N ILE A 102 4.92 3.23 -6.77
CA ILE A 102 5.16 2.51 -8.03
C ILE A 102 3.97 2.69 -8.98
N GLU A 103 2.76 2.47 -8.48
CA GLU A 103 1.52 2.62 -9.24
C GLU A 103 1.36 4.04 -9.78
N LYS A 104 1.67 5.06 -8.98
CA LYS A 104 1.63 6.47 -9.41
C LYS A 104 2.62 6.75 -10.54
N ALA A 105 3.84 6.23 -10.45
CA ALA A 105 4.84 6.36 -11.51
C ALA A 105 4.35 5.71 -12.80
N VAL A 106 3.78 4.51 -12.72
CA VAL A 106 3.25 3.76 -13.85
C VAL A 106 2.01 4.42 -14.46
N LEU A 107 1.08 4.91 -13.66
CA LEU A 107 -0.13 5.64 -14.09
C LEU A 107 0.19 6.97 -14.80
N SER A 108 1.40 7.50 -14.68
CA SER A 108 1.84 8.66 -15.46
C SER A 108 2.03 8.35 -16.94
N HIS A 109 2.02 7.05 -17.33
CA HIS A 109 2.14 6.65 -18.73
C HIS A 109 0.79 6.81 -19.45
N PRO A 110 0.77 7.46 -20.66
CA PRO A 110 -0.49 7.76 -21.37
C PRO A 110 -1.28 6.53 -21.80
N ALA A 111 -0.63 5.38 -22.00
CA ALA A 111 -1.27 4.11 -22.36
C ALA A 111 -1.95 3.41 -21.18
N VAL A 112 -1.64 3.77 -19.94
CA VAL A 112 -2.11 3.05 -18.75
C VAL A 112 -3.39 3.69 -18.20
N VAL A 113 -4.41 2.87 -17.99
CA VAL A 113 -5.69 3.27 -17.36
C VAL A 113 -5.63 3.04 -15.87
N ASP A 114 -5.10 1.87 -15.47
CA ASP A 114 -5.02 1.46 -14.08
C ASP A 114 -3.81 0.54 -13.86
N ALA A 115 -3.31 0.48 -12.63
CA ALA A 115 -2.14 -0.31 -12.31
C ALA A 115 -2.21 -0.84 -10.88
N ALA A 116 -1.62 -2.02 -10.68
CA ALA A 116 -1.39 -2.60 -9.36
C ALA A 116 0.03 -3.15 -9.25
N ALA A 117 0.73 -2.79 -8.18
CA ALA A 117 2.05 -3.34 -7.87
C ALA A 117 1.96 -4.34 -6.73
N ILE A 118 2.71 -5.43 -6.83
CA ILE A 118 2.88 -6.42 -5.76
C ILE A 118 4.33 -6.83 -5.60
N GLY A 119 4.68 -7.29 -4.39
CA GLY A 119 5.89 -8.06 -4.17
C GLY A 119 5.71 -9.52 -4.60
N LYS A 120 6.65 -10.04 -5.37
CA LYS A 120 6.74 -11.45 -5.78
C LYS A 120 8.03 -12.02 -5.21
N PRO A 121 8.02 -13.25 -4.63
CA PRO A 121 9.24 -13.88 -4.15
C PRO A 121 10.32 -13.91 -5.24
N SER A 122 11.53 -13.47 -4.89
CA SER A 122 12.68 -13.46 -5.81
C SER A 122 13.57 -14.66 -5.59
N PRO A 123 14.09 -15.31 -6.66
CA PRO A 123 15.06 -16.40 -6.52
C PRO A 123 16.33 -16.00 -5.77
N SER A 124 16.70 -14.71 -5.80
CA SER A 124 17.86 -14.16 -5.08
C SER A 124 17.58 -13.86 -3.61
N GLY A 125 16.39 -14.16 -3.10
CA GLY A 125 15.90 -13.82 -1.77
C GLY A 125 15.17 -12.48 -1.71
N GLY A 126 14.25 -12.35 -0.74
CA GLY A 126 13.37 -11.20 -0.64
C GLY A 126 12.28 -11.17 -1.71
N GLU A 127 11.88 -9.98 -2.11
CA GLU A 127 10.85 -9.77 -3.12
C GLU A 127 11.39 -8.98 -4.30
N SER A 128 10.76 -9.14 -5.46
CA SER A 128 10.89 -8.29 -6.63
C SER A 128 9.57 -7.64 -6.97
N VAL A 129 9.61 -6.51 -7.67
CA VAL A 129 8.39 -5.81 -8.08
C VAL A 129 7.78 -6.49 -9.29
N LYS A 130 6.49 -6.81 -9.21
CA LYS A 130 5.65 -7.12 -10.36
C LYS A 130 4.53 -6.09 -10.48
N VAL A 131 4.29 -5.60 -11.70
CA VAL A 131 3.24 -4.63 -11.99
C VAL A 131 2.23 -5.24 -12.95
N PHE A 132 0.95 -5.13 -12.61
CA PHE A 132 -0.18 -5.42 -13.49
C PHE A 132 -0.73 -4.12 -14.06
N LEU A 133 -1.01 -4.10 -15.35
CA LEU A 133 -1.51 -2.93 -16.07
C LEU A 133 -2.85 -3.22 -16.71
N ILE A 134 -3.75 -2.24 -16.66
CA ILE A 134 -4.88 -2.13 -17.59
C ILE A 134 -4.49 -1.08 -18.63
N LEU A 135 -4.46 -1.48 -19.89
CA LEU A 135 -4.12 -0.61 -21.00
C LEU A 135 -5.36 0.02 -21.62
N LYS A 136 -5.20 1.20 -22.20
CA LYS A 136 -6.23 1.83 -23.03
C LYS A 136 -6.48 1.01 -24.27
N GLU A 137 -7.69 1.13 -24.82
CA GLU A 137 -8.06 0.54 -26.09
C GLU A 137 -7.08 0.98 -27.20
N GLY A 138 -6.68 0.01 -28.01
CA GLY A 138 -5.70 0.21 -29.09
C GLY A 138 -4.23 0.10 -28.66
N TRP A 139 -3.95 -0.09 -27.36
CA TRP A 139 -2.59 -0.32 -26.86
C TRP A 139 -2.38 -1.81 -26.51
N SER A 140 -1.20 -2.32 -26.80
CA SER A 140 -0.76 -3.67 -26.42
C SER A 140 0.54 -3.61 -25.63
N LEU A 141 0.75 -4.60 -24.78
CA LEU A 141 2.01 -4.71 -24.03
C LEU A 141 3.09 -5.31 -24.94
N ASP A 142 4.01 -4.49 -25.36
CA ASP A 142 5.22 -4.87 -26.08
C ASP A 142 6.48 -4.52 -25.27
N GLU A 143 7.66 -4.84 -25.78
CA GLU A 143 8.94 -4.56 -25.10
C GLU A 143 9.17 -3.05 -24.92
N GLU A 144 8.77 -2.22 -25.88
CA GLU A 144 8.94 -0.77 -25.82
C GLU A 144 8.11 -0.18 -24.66
N LEU A 145 6.85 -0.57 -24.54
CA LEU A 145 5.99 -0.12 -23.44
C LEU A 145 6.49 -0.61 -22.07
N VAL A 146 6.98 -1.85 -21.98
CA VAL A 146 7.59 -2.38 -20.76
C VAL A 146 8.80 -1.54 -20.34
N ASP A 147 9.68 -1.19 -21.28
CA ASP A 147 10.86 -0.37 -21.00
C ASP A 147 10.49 1.07 -20.63
N GLU A 148 9.45 1.64 -21.23
CA GLU A 148 8.94 2.97 -20.85
C GLU A 148 8.37 2.96 -19.42
N VAL A 149 7.60 1.94 -19.06
CA VAL A 149 7.09 1.76 -17.69
C VAL A 149 8.25 1.63 -16.69
N ARG A 150 9.25 0.81 -16.99
CA ARG A 150 10.45 0.65 -16.16
C ARG A 150 11.21 1.96 -15.98
N ARG A 151 11.40 2.71 -17.06
CA ARG A 151 12.08 4.01 -17.05
C ARG A 151 11.36 5.02 -16.15
N ARG A 152 10.01 5.08 -16.20
CA ARG A 152 9.23 5.97 -15.33
C ARG A 152 9.41 5.64 -13.87
N VAL A 153 9.40 4.35 -13.52
CA VAL A 153 9.63 3.94 -12.12
C VAL A 153 11.06 4.25 -11.70
N LEU A 154 12.05 4.02 -12.58
CA LEU A 154 13.45 4.36 -12.33
C LEU A 154 13.63 5.86 -12.04
N GLU A 155 13.03 6.71 -12.85
CA GLU A 155 13.13 8.16 -12.72
C GLU A 155 12.38 8.71 -11.49
N TYR A 156 11.24 8.12 -11.16
CA TYR A 156 10.37 8.62 -10.09
C TYR A 156 10.80 8.14 -8.69
N ILE A 157 11.30 6.89 -8.57
CA ILE A 157 11.61 6.26 -7.28
C ILE A 157 13.09 5.87 -7.20
N GLY A 158 13.62 5.27 -8.28
CA GLY A 158 15.00 4.77 -8.32
C GLY A 158 15.10 3.29 -8.71
N PRO A 159 16.32 2.77 -8.85
CA PRO A 159 16.56 1.46 -9.45
C PRO A 159 16.00 0.28 -8.64
N ILE A 160 15.88 0.43 -7.33
CA ILE A 160 15.40 -0.63 -6.45
C ILE A 160 13.92 -0.96 -6.68
N ALA A 161 13.12 -0.01 -7.18
CA ALA A 161 11.69 -0.16 -7.42
C ALA A 161 11.34 -0.60 -8.83
N VAL A 162 12.34 -0.70 -9.74
CA VAL A 162 12.09 -1.05 -11.14
C VAL A 162 11.46 -2.43 -11.25
N PRO A 163 10.30 -2.55 -11.95
CA PRO A 163 9.61 -3.82 -12.07
C PRO A 163 10.45 -4.88 -12.79
N SER A 164 10.60 -6.04 -12.15
CA SER A 164 11.18 -7.23 -12.79
C SER A 164 10.23 -7.83 -13.82
N GLU A 165 8.93 -7.72 -13.56
CA GLU A 165 7.87 -8.22 -14.43
C GLU A 165 6.77 -7.15 -14.60
N VAL A 166 6.26 -7.05 -15.84
CA VAL A 166 5.10 -6.22 -16.19
C VAL A 166 4.13 -7.11 -16.96
N GLU A 167 2.86 -7.09 -16.58
CA GLU A 167 1.81 -7.91 -17.19
C GLU A 167 0.58 -7.07 -17.47
N ALA A 168 0.04 -7.15 -18.69
CA ALA A 168 -1.25 -6.55 -19.02
C ALA A 168 -2.39 -7.52 -18.71
N ILE A 169 -3.41 -7.04 -18.01
CA ILE A 169 -4.61 -7.80 -17.67
C ILE A 169 -5.87 -7.01 -18.04
N SER A 170 -6.97 -7.73 -18.25
CA SER A 170 -8.24 -7.12 -18.63
C SER A 170 -8.88 -6.33 -17.49
N GLU A 171 -8.71 -6.81 -16.25
CA GLU A 171 -9.28 -6.16 -15.07
C GLU A 171 -8.43 -6.42 -13.82
N LEU A 172 -8.43 -5.47 -12.89
CA LEU A 172 -7.84 -5.61 -11.56
C LEU A 172 -8.92 -6.07 -10.57
N PRO A 173 -8.62 -7.07 -9.70
CA PRO A 173 -9.54 -7.46 -8.66
C PRO A 173 -9.76 -6.30 -7.68
N LYS A 174 -11.01 -5.87 -7.51
CA LYS A 174 -11.38 -4.74 -6.65
C LYS A 174 -12.55 -5.09 -5.74
N THR A 175 -12.61 -4.42 -4.60
CA THR A 175 -13.81 -4.39 -3.76
C THR A 175 -14.92 -3.57 -4.43
N ARG A 176 -16.15 -3.64 -3.91
CA ARG A 176 -17.26 -2.75 -4.32
C ARG A 176 -16.91 -1.25 -4.21
N SER A 177 -16.05 -0.88 -3.27
CA SER A 177 -15.58 0.50 -3.10
C SER A 177 -14.43 0.89 -4.02
N GLY A 178 -13.99 0.00 -4.93
CA GLY A 178 -12.91 0.26 -5.89
C GLY A 178 -11.49 0.02 -5.36
N LYS A 179 -11.33 -0.49 -4.11
CA LYS A 179 -10.01 -0.80 -3.55
C LYS A 179 -9.44 -2.06 -4.21
N ILE A 180 -8.20 -1.99 -4.70
CA ILE A 180 -7.48 -3.12 -5.30
C ILE A 180 -7.21 -4.20 -4.25
N LEU A 181 -7.57 -5.45 -4.58
CA LEU A 181 -7.35 -6.64 -3.76
C LEU A 181 -6.00 -7.29 -4.10
N ARG A 182 -4.89 -6.63 -3.70
CA ARG A 182 -3.52 -7.10 -4.00
C ARG A 182 -3.24 -8.50 -3.48
N ARG A 183 -3.94 -8.92 -2.42
CA ARG A 183 -3.87 -10.30 -1.92
C ARG A 183 -4.19 -11.32 -3.00
N LEU A 184 -5.25 -11.10 -3.79
CA LEU A 184 -5.64 -12.01 -4.86
C LEU A 184 -4.60 -12.06 -5.98
N LEU A 185 -3.98 -10.92 -6.31
CA LEU A 185 -2.87 -10.88 -7.28
C LEU A 185 -1.66 -11.68 -6.79
N ARG A 186 -1.29 -11.56 -5.50
CA ARG A 186 -0.21 -12.36 -4.90
C ARG A 186 -0.54 -13.85 -4.88
N GLU A 187 -1.76 -14.23 -4.52
CA GLU A 187 -2.23 -15.62 -4.52
C GLU A 187 -2.17 -16.24 -5.91
N ARG A 188 -2.57 -15.50 -6.94
CA ARG A 188 -2.44 -15.89 -8.35
C ARG A 188 -0.97 -16.19 -8.72
N GLU A 189 -0.04 -15.33 -8.34
CA GLU A 189 1.39 -15.51 -8.61
C GLU A 189 2.00 -16.72 -7.88
N LEU A 190 1.47 -17.06 -6.73
CA LEU A 190 1.89 -18.22 -5.94
C LEU A 190 1.23 -19.54 -6.40
N GLY A 191 0.43 -19.51 -7.46
CA GLY A 191 -0.29 -20.70 -7.97
C GLY A 191 -1.38 -21.20 -7.01
N LYS A 192 -1.79 -20.39 -6.02
CA LYS A 192 -2.93 -20.70 -5.16
C LYS A 192 -4.21 -20.39 -5.95
N LYS A 193 -5.16 -21.36 -5.99
CA LYS A 193 -6.48 -21.10 -6.58
C LYS A 193 -7.08 -19.86 -5.92
N ALA A 194 -7.38 -18.83 -6.72
CA ALA A 194 -8.16 -17.71 -6.26
C ALA A 194 -9.50 -18.24 -5.72
N PHE A 195 -9.85 -17.87 -4.50
CA PHE A 195 -11.22 -18.08 -4.01
C PHE A 195 -12.14 -17.31 -4.95
N GLU A 196 -13.05 -18.00 -5.64
CA GLU A 196 -14.17 -17.38 -6.31
C GLU A 196 -14.98 -16.65 -5.23
N TYR A 197 -15.03 -15.32 -5.34
CA TYR A 197 -16.01 -14.57 -4.58
C TYR A 197 -17.35 -14.80 -5.27
N ASP A 198 -18.21 -15.60 -4.65
CA ASP A 198 -19.63 -15.58 -4.96
C ASP A 198 -20.14 -14.15 -4.78
N SER A 199 -20.68 -13.63 -5.86
CA SER A 199 -21.23 -12.27 -6.04
C SER A 199 -22.50 -12.03 -5.20
#